data_3734046512fe01b887ef0124d9574344
#
_entry.id   3734046512fe01b887ef0124d9574344
#
_cell.length_a   1.000
_cell.length_b   1.000
_cell.length_c   1.000
_cell.angle_alpha   90.00
_cell.angle_beta   90.00
_cell.angle_gamma   90.00
#
_symmetry.space_group_name_H-M   'P 1'
#
loop_
_entity.id
_entity.type
_entity.pdbx_description
1 polymer ?
#
loop_
_entity_poly.entity_id
_entity_poly.type
_entity_poly.pdbx_seq_one_letter_code
_entity_poly.pdbx_strand_id
1 'polypeptide(L)'
;MNGSTQKIPIFVLIGNEKVKSYIIDLCKRNNLRSFTGADLEELVKKIKKRSGAVIVMDYEVVNAYGARIYSRINVACPGCNLLLLCDQDQRDLIKEAVEHDVYACILPPYEEWEVLTMIRNIVAKEKLQDQKKLYKKKEL
;
A
#
# COMPACT_ATOMS: atom_id res chain seq x y z
N MET A 1 -17.95 -7.06 -19.01
CA MET A 1 -17.46 -6.92 -18.36
C MET A 1 -17.03 -6.31 -17.47
N ASN A 2 -17.11 -6.07 -17.18
CA ASN A 2 -16.83 -5.86 -16.46
C ASN A 2 -16.33 -5.49 -15.36
N GLY A 3 -16.81 -5.84 -14.35
CA GLY A 3 -16.38 -5.63 -12.96
C GLY A 3 -14.91 -5.55 -12.75
N SER A 4 -14.19 -6.02 -13.63
CA SER A 4 -12.75 -5.94 -13.68
C SER A 4 -12.22 -4.50 -13.65
N THR A 5 -13.08 -3.53 -13.93
CA THR A 5 -12.71 -2.13 -13.94
C THR A 5 -12.57 -1.54 -12.55
N GLN A 6 -12.99 -2.27 -11.52
CA GLN A 6 -12.95 -1.81 -10.14
C GLN A 6 -11.68 -2.25 -9.43
N LYS A 7 -10.57 -2.22 -10.13
CA LYS A 7 -9.29 -2.58 -9.52
C LYS A 7 -8.83 -1.52 -8.54
N ILE A 8 -8.44 -1.97 -7.35
CA ILE A 8 -7.88 -1.09 -6.34
C ILE A 8 -6.52 -0.59 -6.84
N PRO A 9 -6.29 0.71 -6.84
CA PRO A 9 -5.02 1.24 -7.31
C PRO A 9 -3.89 0.96 -6.32
N ILE A 10 -2.70 0.79 -6.86
CA ILE A 10 -1.49 0.59 -6.09
C ILE A 10 -0.60 1.81 -6.27
N PHE A 11 -0.32 2.51 -5.19
CA PHE A 11 0.57 3.65 -5.21
C PHE A 11 1.95 3.23 -4.71
N VAL A 12 2.97 3.59 -5.47
CA VAL A 12 4.34 3.19 -5.18
C VAL A 12 5.16 4.41 -4.84
N LEU A 13 5.66 4.46 -3.60
CA LEU A 13 6.57 5.50 -3.13
C LEU A 13 7.80 4.80 -2.56
N ILE A 14 8.79 4.57 -3.40
CA ILE A 14 9.98 3.79 -3.06
C ILE A 14 11.23 4.59 -3.37
N GLY A 15 12.13 4.69 -2.40
CA GLY A 15 13.37 5.44 -2.55
C GLY A 15 14.45 4.70 -3.29
N ASN A 16 14.56 3.39 -3.10
CA ASN A 16 15.56 2.57 -3.77
C ASN A 16 15.14 2.32 -5.21
N GLU A 17 15.93 2.80 -6.17
CA GLU A 17 15.56 2.73 -7.60
C GLU A 17 15.41 1.30 -8.12
N LYS A 18 16.26 0.39 -7.68
CA LYS A 18 16.18 -1.01 -8.11
C LYS A 18 14.92 -1.68 -7.59
N VAL A 19 14.59 -1.43 -6.33
CA VAL A 19 13.38 -1.97 -5.71
C VAL A 19 12.15 -1.36 -6.37
N LYS A 20 12.18 -0.07 -6.64
CA LYS A 20 11.07 0.62 -7.31
C LYS A 20 10.79 0.02 -8.68
N SER A 21 11.83 -0.16 -9.50
CA SER A 21 11.70 -0.76 -10.82
C SER A 21 11.15 -2.19 -10.73
N TYR A 22 11.62 -2.95 -9.76
CA TYR A 22 11.16 -4.32 -9.54
C TYR A 22 9.66 -4.37 -9.22
N ILE A 23 9.20 -3.51 -8.33
CA ILE A 23 7.79 -3.47 -7.93
C ILE A 23 6.90 -3.00 -9.07
N ILE A 24 7.31 -1.96 -9.81
CA ILE A 24 6.55 -1.47 -10.96
C ILE A 24 6.41 -2.57 -12.01
N ASP A 25 7.50 -3.27 -12.29
CA ASP A 25 7.53 -4.34 -13.27
C ASP A 25 6.64 -5.52 -12.84
N LEU A 26 6.71 -5.88 -11.57
CA LEU A 26 5.86 -6.91 -10.98
C LEU A 26 4.38 -6.56 -11.16
N CYS A 27 4.02 -5.32 -10.93
CA CYS A 27 2.63 -4.87 -11.11
C CYS A 27 2.21 -5.00 -12.57
N LYS A 28 3.06 -4.58 -13.50
CA LYS A 28 2.77 -4.68 -14.94
C LYS A 28 2.55 -6.13 -15.36
N ARG A 29 3.43 -7.03 -14.93
CA ARG A 29 3.34 -8.44 -15.30
C ARG A 29 2.06 -9.11 -14.78
N ASN A 30 1.49 -8.56 -13.73
CA ASN A 30 0.31 -9.13 -13.09
C ASN A 30 -0.96 -8.32 -13.30
N ASN A 31 -0.97 -7.43 -14.28
CA ASN A 31 -2.12 -6.59 -14.63
C ASN A 31 -2.64 -5.77 -13.45
N LEU A 32 -1.76 -5.33 -12.58
CA LEU A 32 -2.11 -4.47 -11.47
C LEU A 32 -1.89 -3.03 -11.88
N ARG A 33 -2.86 -2.18 -11.56
CA ARG A 33 -2.81 -0.76 -11.88
C ARG A 33 -1.96 -0.04 -10.85
N SER A 34 -0.78 0.43 -11.24
CA SER A 34 0.13 1.11 -10.33
C SER A 34 0.40 2.55 -10.75
N PHE A 35 0.68 3.38 -9.75
CA PHE A 35 1.02 4.78 -9.92
C PHE A 35 2.25 5.08 -9.08
N THR A 36 3.22 5.76 -9.65
CA THR A 36 4.40 6.18 -8.90
C THR A 36 4.26 7.63 -8.49
N GLY A 37 4.68 7.94 -7.27
CA GLY A 37 4.78 9.31 -6.81
C GLY A 37 6.24 9.75 -6.76
N ALA A 38 6.50 11.01 -7.08
CA ALA A 38 7.83 11.56 -6.99
C ALA A 38 8.24 11.78 -5.53
N ASP A 39 7.27 12.15 -4.69
CA ASP A 39 7.50 12.41 -3.27
C ASP A 39 6.20 12.22 -2.48
N LEU A 40 6.31 12.42 -1.17
CA LEU A 40 5.17 12.25 -0.27
C LEU A 40 4.03 13.21 -0.59
N GLU A 41 4.34 14.44 -0.95
CA GLU A 41 3.29 15.45 -1.24
C GLU A 41 2.46 15.04 -2.43
N GLU A 42 3.09 14.53 -3.47
CA GLU A 42 2.38 14.04 -4.65
C GLU A 42 1.51 12.83 -4.29
N LEU A 43 2.05 11.91 -3.49
CA LEU A 43 1.29 10.74 -3.04
C LEU A 43 0.05 11.17 -2.26
N VAL A 44 0.21 12.09 -1.30
CA VAL A 44 -0.90 12.57 -0.47
C VAL A 44 -1.99 13.17 -1.35
N LYS A 45 -1.64 13.96 -2.35
CA LYS A 45 -2.61 14.54 -3.27
C LYS A 45 -3.40 13.47 -4.02
N LYS A 46 -2.72 12.43 -4.46
CA LYS A 46 -3.36 11.37 -5.26
C LYS A 46 -4.30 10.49 -4.44
N ILE A 47 -3.99 10.25 -3.17
CA ILE A 47 -4.81 9.37 -2.34
C ILE A 47 -5.92 10.09 -1.59
N LYS A 48 -5.91 11.40 -1.57
CA LYS A 48 -6.73 12.25 -0.69
C LYS A 48 -8.25 12.03 -0.79
N LYS A 49 -8.74 11.63 -1.94
CA LYS A 49 -10.19 11.43 -2.14
C LYS A 49 -10.56 9.97 -2.33
N ARG A 50 -9.64 9.07 -2.00
CA ARG A 50 -9.90 7.65 -2.21
C ARG A 50 -10.44 7.00 -0.95
N SER A 51 -11.35 6.05 -1.12
CA SER A 51 -11.88 5.24 -0.03
C SER A 51 -10.92 4.11 0.36
N GLY A 52 -10.05 3.71 -0.55
CA GLY A 52 -9.05 2.68 -0.27
C GLY A 52 -8.04 2.56 -1.39
N ALA A 53 -6.86 2.12 -1.05
CA ALA A 53 -5.78 1.86 -2.00
C ALA A 53 -4.71 1.03 -1.30
N VAL A 54 -3.81 0.46 -2.09
CA VAL A 54 -2.60 -0.17 -1.57
C VAL A 54 -1.46 0.82 -1.77
N ILE A 55 -0.68 1.04 -0.73
CA ILE A 55 0.51 1.89 -0.80
C ILE A 55 1.72 1.03 -0.50
N VAL A 56 2.67 1.00 -1.43
CA VAL A 56 3.92 0.27 -1.24
C VAL A 56 5.05 1.28 -1.04
N MET A 57 5.68 1.23 0.12
CA MET A 57 6.81 2.10 0.48
C MET A 57 8.00 1.25 0.89
N ASP A 58 9.19 1.83 0.85
CA ASP A 58 10.37 1.16 1.36
C ASP A 58 10.97 1.90 2.57
N TYR A 59 11.93 1.24 3.21
CA TYR A 59 12.60 1.76 4.39
C TYR A 59 13.33 3.10 4.13
N GLU A 60 13.79 3.33 2.90
CA GLU A 60 14.49 4.58 2.56
C GLU A 60 13.55 5.78 2.68
N VAL A 61 12.32 5.63 2.22
CA VAL A 61 11.31 6.68 2.30
C VAL A 61 10.97 6.97 3.76
N VAL A 62 10.78 5.92 4.55
CA VAL A 62 10.47 6.10 5.98
C VAL A 62 11.62 6.78 6.70
N ASN A 63 12.87 6.39 6.40
CA ASN A 63 14.03 7.04 6.99
C ASN A 63 14.14 8.53 6.61
N ALA A 64 13.76 8.85 5.37
CA ALA A 64 13.85 10.24 4.89
C ALA A 64 12.79 11.14 5.54
N TYR A 65 11.57 10.66 5.69
CA TYR A 65 10.46 11.48 6.21
C TYR A 65 10.21 11.33 7.71
N GLY A 66 10.64 10.21 8.29
CA GLY A 66 10.38 9.91 9.68
C GLY A 66 8.98 9.33 9.89
N ALA A 67 8.66 9.05 11.16
CA ALA A 67 7.42 8.36 11.54
C ALA A 67 6.15 9.12 11.15
N ARG A 68 6.23 10.43 11.01
CA ARG A 68 5.06 11.24 10.62
C ARG A 68 4.52 10.90 9.23
N ILE A 69 5.28 10.16 8.43
CA ILE A 69 4.78 9.72 7.12
C ILE A 69 3.51 8.88 7.28
N TYR A 70 3.46 8.07 8.32
CA TYR A 70 2.30 7.21 8.57
C TYR A 70 1.04 8.02 8.87
N SER A 71 1.14 9.00 9.75
CA SER A 71 -0.01 9.84 10.09
C SER A 71 -0.46 10.69 8.91
N ARG A 72 0.47 11.20 8.12
CA ARG A 72 0.12 11.99 6.95
C ARG A 72 -0.67 11.18 5.93
N ILE A 73 -0.25 9.94 5.69
CA ILE A 73 -0.96 9.04 4.80
C ILE A 73 -2.32 8.67 5.38
N ASN A 74 -2.36 8.35 6.66
CA ASN A 74 -3.60 7.95 7.32
C ASN A 74 -4.65 9.07 7.34
N VAL A 75 -4.22 10.30 7.56
CA VAL A 75 -5.13 11.46 7.51
C VAL A 75 -5.67 11.67 6.10
N ALA A 76 -4.81 11.52 5.09
CA ALA A 76 -5.22 11.71 3.69
C ALA A 76 -6.15 10.60 3.20
N CYS A 77 -5.91 9.37 3.63
CA CYS A 77 -6.70 8.21 3.19
C CYS A 77 -6.77 7.17 4.33
N PRO A 78 -7.75 7.30 5.22
CA PRO A 78 -7.87 6.35 6.35
C PRO A 78 -8.09 4.91 5.93
N GLY A 79 -8.66 4.69 4.75
CA GLY A 79 -8.91 3.34 4.23
C GLY A 79 -7.76 2.74 3.42
N CYS A 80 -6.66 3.46 3.25
CA CYS A 80 -5.51 2.94 2.53
C CYS A 80 -4.73 1.93 3.38
N ASN A 81 -4.24 0.88 2.73
CA ASN A 81 -3.44 -0.15 3.38
C ASN A 81 -1.99 -0.06 2.90
N LEU A 82 -1.08 -0.09 3.84
CA LEU A 82 0.32 0.18 3.60
C LEU A 82 1.15 -1.08 3.70
N LEU A 83 1.93 -1.36 2.65
CA LEU A 83 2.94 -2.41 2.65
C LEU A 83 4.31 -1.75 2.76
N LEU A 84 5.09 -2.16 3.75
CA LEU A 84 6.42 -1.61 3.97
C LEU A 84 7.48 -2.64 3.59
N LEU A 85 8.33 -2.28 2.64
CA LEU A 85 9.47 -3.10 2.26
C LEU A 85 10.64 -2.71 3.15
N CYS A 86 11.03 -3.63 4.03
CA CYS A 86 12.05 -3.38 5.03
C CYS A 86 13.39 -3.95 4.59
N ASP A 87 14.48 -3.43 5.15
CA ASP A 87 15.78 -4.04 5.02
C ASP A 87 15.97 -5.05 6.16
N GLN A 88 17.00 -5.86 6.08
CA GLN A 88 17.30 -6.83 7.13
C GLN A 88 17.67 -6.12 8.43
N ASP A 89 17.27 -6.71 9.55
CA ASP A 89 17.69 -6.29 10.89
C ASP A 89 17.22 -4.90 11.34
N GLN A 90 16.17 -4.36 10.72
CA GLN A 90 15.61 -3.07 11.12
C GLN A 90 14.44 -3.26 12.09
N ARG A 91 14.75 -3.80 13.27
CA ARG A 91 13.72 -4.11 14.27
C ARG A 91 12.92 -2.89 14.71
N ASP A 92 13.61 -1.77 14.93
CA ASP A 92 12.96 -0.54 15.38
C ASP A 92 12.02 0.01 14.33
N LEU A 93 12.41 -0.04 13.07
CA LEU A 93 11.59 0.39 11.95
C LEU A 93 10.33 -0.47 11.84
N ILE A 94 10.47 -1.78 11.97
CA ILE A 94 9.36 -2.73 11.90
C ILE A 94 8.41 -2.51 13.09
N LYS A 95 8.95 -2.36 14.28
CA LYS A 95 8.16 -2.10 15.48
C LYS A 95 7.32 -0.83 15.33
N GLU A 96 7.95 0.24 14.86
CA GLU A 96 7.26 1.51 14.62
C GLU A 96 6.15 1.35 13.58
N ALA A 97 6.42 0.62 12.49
CA ALA A 97 5.43 0.36 11.45
C ALA A 97 4.21 -0.38 12.01
N VAL A 98 4.45 -1.39 12.85
CA VAL A 98 3.38 -2.14 13.49
C VAL A 98 2.55 -1.23 14.41
N GLU A 99 3.22 -0.35 15.15
CA GLU A 99 2.54 0.61 16.03
C GLU A 99 1.64 1.58 15.26
N HIS A 100 1.97 1.84 13.99
CA HIS A 100 1.18 2.72 13.12
C HIS A 100 0.24 1.96 12.18
N ASP A 101 -0.06 0.71 12.50
CA ASP A 101 -1.05 -0.11 11.79
C ASP A 101 -0.73 -0.33 10.31
N VAL A 102 0.54 -0.44 9.97
CA VAL A 102 0.97 -0.88 8.64
C VAL A 102 0.41 -2.28 8.40
N TYR A 103 -0.13 -2.54 7.22
CA TYR A 103 -0.75 -3.82 6.91
C TYR A 103 0.24 -4.97 7.04
N ALA A 104 1.42 -4.82 6.45
CA ALA A 104 2.47 -5.83 6.55
C ALA A 104 3.84 -5.23 6.26
N CYS A 105 4.86 -5.84 6.84
CA CYS A 105 6.26 -5.56 6.53
C CYS A 105 6.81 -6.76 5.77
N ILE A 106 7.50 -6.51 4.67
CA ILE A 106 8.09 -7.56 3.85
C ILE A 106 9.61 -7.41 3.88
N LEU A 107 10.30 -8.49 4.20
CA LEU A 107 11.76 -8.50 4.24
C LEU A 107 12.34 -8.97 2.91
N PRO A 108 13.58 -8.53 2.57
CA PRO A 108 14.20 -9.03 1.34
C PRO A 108 14.43 -10.54 1.42
N PRO A 109 14.36 -11.21 0.27
CA PRO A 109 14.36 -10.66 -1.10
C PRO A 109 12.96 -10.39 -1.63
N TYR A 110 12.14 -9.65 -1.21
CA TYR A 110 10.78 -9.25 -1.66
C TYR A 110 10.23 -10.17 -2.77
N GLU A 111 10.03 -11.44 -2.45
CA GLU A 111 9.60 -12.45 -3.42
C GLU A 111 8.28 -12.02 -4.09
N GLU A 112 8.19 -12.22 -5.41
CA GLU A 112 6.99 -11.81 -6.15
C GLU A 112 5.73 -12.42 -5.56
N TRP A 113 5.75 -13.72 -5.25
CA TRP A 113 4.58 -14.42 -4.68
C TRP A 113 4.15 -13.79 -3.35
N GLU A 114 5.11 -13.36 -2.55
CA GLU A 114 4.82 -12.76 -1.23
C GLU A 114 4.17 -11.38 -1.39
N VAL A 115 4.75 -10.54 -2.23
CA VAL A 115 4.20 -9.21 -2.50
C VAL A 115 2.78 -9.32 -3.07
N LEU A 116 2.61 -10.20 -4.06
CA LEU A 116 1.30 -10.41 -4.68
C LEU A 116 0.27 -10.93 -3.68
N THR A 117 0.66 -11.86 -2.81
CA THR A 117 -0.23 -12.41 -1.80
C THR A 117 -0.73 -11.30 -0.88
N MET A 118 0.15 -10.42 -0.43
CA MET A 118 -0.24 -9.29 0.43
C MET A 118 -1.18 -8.34 -0.28
N ILE A 119 -0.89 -8.00 -1.53
CA ILE A 119 -1.77 -7.13 -2.32
C ILE A 119 -3.14 -7.77 -2.50
N ARG A 120 -3.18 -9.05 -2.86
CA ARG A 120 -4.44 -9.76 -3.05
C ARG A 120 -5.25 -9.86 -1.76
N ASN A 121 -4.59 -10.05 -0.63
CA ASN A 121 -5.26 -10.07 0.67
C ASN A 121 -5.89 -8.72 1.00
N ILE A 122 -5.21 -7.62 0.70
CA ILE A 122 -5.77 -6.29 0.88
C ILE A 122 -6.98 -6.08 -0.02
N VAL A 123 -6.89 -6.46 -1.28
CA VAL A 123 -7.99 -6.34 -2.24
C VAL A 123 -9.21 -7.14 -1.76
N ALA A 124 -8.99 -8.36 -1.29
CA ALA A 124 -10.07 -9.20 -0.77
C ALA A 124 -10.72 -8.58 0.47
N LYS A 125 -9.91 -8.01 1.36
CA LYS A 125 -10.38 -7.33 2.56
C LYS A 125 -11.24 -6.12 2.20
N GLU A 126 -10.81 -5.32 1.24
CA GLU A 126 -11.56 -4.15 0.79
C GLU A 126 -12.91 -4.55 0.19
N LYS A 127 -12.94 -5.59 -0.63
CA LYS A 127 -14.18 -6.09 -1.22
C LYS A 127 -15.14 -6.57 -0.14
N LEU A 128 -14.64 -7.25 0.87
CA LEU A 128 -15.45 -7.74 1.97
C LEU A 128 -16.06 -6.58 2.77
N GLN A 129 -15.29 -5.53 3.02
CA GLN A 129 -15.78 -4.35 3.71
C GLN A 129 -16.88 -3.65 2.93
N ASP A 130 -16.73 -3.54 1.62
CA ASP A 130 -17.74 -2.95 0.75
C ASP A 130 -19.04 -3.77 0.80
N GLN A 131 -18.94 -5.09 0.78
CA GLN A 131 -20.10 -5.96 0.91
C GLN A 131 -20.81 -5.79 2.24
N LYS A 132 -20.05 -5.66 3.33
CA LYS A 132 -20.62 -5.44 4.65
C LYS A 132 -21.35 -4.10 4.75
N LYS A 133 -20.81 -3.06 4.15
CA LYS A 133 -21.48 -1.75 4.09
C LYS A 133 -22.79 -1.83 3.34
N LEU A 134 -22.81 -2.53 2.23
CA LEU A 134 -24.03 -2.75 1.45
C LEU A 134 -25.07 -3.52 2.24
N TYR A 135 -24.64 -4.51 2.97
CA TYR A 135 -25.53 -5.33 3.80
C TYR A 135 -26.20 -4.50 4.89
N LYS A 136 -25.43 -3.66 5.56
CA LYS A 136 -25.96 -2.77 6.60
C LYS A 136 -26.98 -1.78 6.04
N LYS A 137 -26.76 -1.26 4.84
CA LYS A 137 -27.70 -0.35 4.18
C LYS A 137 -29.02 -1.03 3.87
N LYS A 138 -29.00 -2.32 3.53
CA LYS A 138 -30.20 -3.07 3.21
C LYS A 138 -31.07 -3.38 4.43
N GLU A 139 -30.43 -3.48 5.60
CA GLU A 139 -31.13 -3.75 6.85
C GLU A 139 -31.84 -2.51 7.41
N LEU A 140 -31.47 -1.35 6.98
CA LEU A 140 -32.07 -0.09 7.39
C LEU A 140 -33.24 0.29 6.47
#